data_0f7e231f1c8e69029d5311e3c2b02351
#
_entry.id   0f7e231f1c8e69029d5311e3c2b02351
#
_cell.length_a   1.000
_cell.length_b   1.000
_cell.length_c   1.000
_cell.angle_alpha   90.00
_cell.angle_beta   90.00
_cell.angle_gamma   90.00
#
_symmetry.space_group_name_H-M   'P 1'
#
loop_
_entity.id
_entity.type
_entity.pdbx_description
1 polymer ?
#
loop_
_entity_poly.entity_id
_entity_poly.type
_entity_poly.pdbx_seq_one_letter_code
_entity_poly.pdbx_strand_id
1 'polypeptide(L)'
;MRWLHDRSIGQKFFLSFGVILSLLALSLTALLVYLSRINSYVDRHKRITVPAIVTAAEMQRSAYDMNLTLHLFLEQVTKTGAEDTLARLTMHTDGIRQSLQLYRSTHAARTHPILLGMLDQHQRLDLADQEDRAVAEIDHALQELNGLWSAALAQPQATTTPQSPTTRADALIANLTHNLDQ
;
A
#
# COMPACT_ATOMS: atom_id res chain seq x y z
N MET A 1 61.71 -2.47 9.28
CA MET A 1 61.44 -3.89 8.95
C MET A 1 62.45 -4.89 9.53
N ARG A 2 63.22 -4.54 10.57
CA ARG A 2 64.16 -5.42 11.22
C ARG A 2 63.54 -6.49 12.15
N TRP A 3 62.31 -6.26 12.62
CA TRP A 3 61.62 -7.13 13.59
C TRP A 3 61.28 -8.54 13.08
N LEU A 4 61.16 -8.70 11.78
CA LEU A 4 60.87 -10.00 11.15
C LEU A 4 62.13 -10.88 10.90
N HIS A 5 63.36 -10.35 11.01
CA HIS A 5 64.57 -11.08 10.67
C HIS A 5 65.05 -12.01 11.80
N ASP A 6 64.77 -11.66 13.05
CA ASP A 6 65.27 -12.37 14.25
C ASP A 6 64.35 -13.51 14.76
N ARG A 7 63.24 -13.77 14.08
CA ARG A 7 62.31 -14.82 14.50
C ARG A 7 62.61 -16.17 13.83
N SER A 8 62.45 -17.26 14.62
CA SER A 8 62.56 -18.62 14.11
C SER A 8 61.53 -18.86 12.97
N ILE A 9 61.85 -19.77 12.04
CA ILE A 9 61.01 -20.11 10.89
C ILE A 9 59.59 -20.49 11.34
N GLY A 10 59.45 -21.22 12.47
CA GLY A 10 58.17 -21.59 13.05
C GLY A 10 57.30 -20.38 13.48
N GLN A 11 57.96 -19.35 14.07
CA GLN A 11 57.24 -18.12 14.46
C GLN A 11 56.76 -17.31 13.26
N LYS A 12 57.52 -17.28 12.18
CA LYS A 12 57.09 -16.63 10.92
C LYS A 12 55.90 -17.33 10.31
N PHE A 13 55.92 -18.65 10.35
CA PHE A 13 54.81 -19.47 9.82
C PHE A 13 53.54 -19.28 10.67
N PHE A 14 53.66 -19.27 12.00
CA PHE A 14 52.54 -19.07 12.90
C PHE A 14 51.92 -17.67 12.77
N LEU A 15 52.73 -16.66 12.52
CA LEU A 15 52.29 -15.27 12.33
C LEU A 15 51.55 -15.11 11.00
N SER A 16 52.07 -15.70 9.91
CA SER A 16 51.41 -15.67 8.60
C SER A 16 50.10 -16.42 8.61
N PHE A 17 50.02 -17.59 9.25
CA PHE A 17 48.81 -18.37 9.39
C PHE A 17 47.78 -17.67 10.27
N GLY A 18 48.23 -17.02 11.37
CA GLY A 18 47.38 -16.21 12.24
C GLY A 18 46.73 -15.01 11.50
N VAL A 19 47.47 -14.33 10.63
CA VAL A 19 46.95 -13.23 9.80
C VAL A 19 45.91 -13.75 8.82
N ILE A 20 46.19 -14.87 8.16
CA ILE A 20 45.23 -15.48 7.21
C ILE A 20 43.93 -15.88 7.92
N LEU A 21 44.04 -16.56 9.08
CA LEU A 21 42.87 -16.93 9.89
C LEU A 21 42.07 -15.73 10.36
N SER A 22 42.75 -14.66 10.78
CA SER A 22 42.11 -13.42 11.22
C SER A 22 41.33 -12.74 10.08
N LEU A 23 41.93 -12.67 8.88
CA LEU A 23 41.25 -12.14 7.68
C LEU A 23 40.05 -12.99 7.31
N LEU A 24 40.18 -14.30 7.40
CA LEU A 24 39.08 -15.23 7.08
C LEU A 24 37.92 -15.11 8.08
N ALA A 25 38.23 -14.99 9.38
CA ALA A 25 37.24 -14.74 10.43
C ALA A 25 36.54 -13.40 10.25
N LEU A 26 37.28 -12.36 9.88
CA LEU A 26 36.73 -11.01 9.63
C LEU A 26 35.81 -11.00 8.41
N SER A 27 36.22 -11.69 7.33
CA SER A 27 35.43 -11.86 6.13
C SER A 27 34.12 -12.63 6.40
N LEU A 28 34.22 -13.71 7.19
CA LEU A 28 33.05 -14.52 7.57
C LEU A 28 32.07 -13.71 8.43
N THR A 29 32.59 -12.93 9.38
CA THR A 29 31.79 -12.05 10.24
C THR A 29 31.07 -10.98 9.40
N ALA A 30 31.78 -10.34 8.47
CA ALA A 30 31.20 -9.37 7.56
C ALA A 30 30.08 -9.98 6.70
N LEU A 31 30.29 -11.20 6.19
CA LEU A 31 29.29 -11.95 5.43
C LEU A 31 28.03 -12.26 6.27
N LEU A 32 28.22 -12.70 7.52
CA LEU A 32 27.10 -13.00 8.42
C LEU A 32 26.29 -11.74 8.74
N VAL A 33 26.95 -10.61 8.99
CA VAL A 33 26.28 -9.32 9.23
C VAL A 33 25.50 -8.89 7.98
N TYR A 34 26.09 -9.06 6.80
CA TYR A 34 25.44 -8.72 5.53
C TYR A 34 24.20 -9.60 5.27
N LEU A 35 24.31 -10.91 5.48
CA LEU A 35 23.19 -11.85 5.35
C LEU A 35 22.07 -11.54 6.36
N SER A 36 22.42 -11.20 7.60
CA SER A 36 21.45 -10.79 8.62
C SER A 36 20.69 -9.54 8.21
N ARG A 37 21.38 -8.55 7.62
CA ARG A 37 20.74 -7.33 7.09
C ARG A 37 19.78 -7.64 5.93
N ILE A 38 20.22 -8.48 4.98
CA ILE A 38 19.35 -8.90 3.85
C ILE A 38 18.12 -9.61 4.39
N ASN A 39 18.29 -10.56 5.30
CA ASN A 39 17.17 -11.32 5.85
C ASN A 39 16.17 -10.42 6.59
N SER A 40 16.66 -9.46 7.37
CA SER A 40 15.81 -8.45 8.02
C SER A 40 15.07 -7.55 7.02
N TYR A 41 15.72 -7.20 5.90
CA TYR A 41 15.10 -6.42 4.82
C TYR A 41 14.00 -7.21 4.13
N VAL A 42 14.28 -8.47 3.76
CA VAL A 42 13.30 -9.36 3.11
C VAL A 42 12.09 -9.63 4.01
N ASP A 43 12.33 -9.88 5.29
CA ASP A 43 11.26 -10.15 6.26
C ASP A 43 10.36 -8.92 6.45
N ARG A 44 10.97 -7.73 6.50
CA ARG A 44 10.24 -6.45 6.55
C ARG A 44 9.40 -6.23 5.29
N HIS A 45 9.97 -6.48 4.12
CA HIS A 45 9.28 -6.31 2.85
C HIS A 45 8.07 -7.24 2.75
N LYS A 46 8.20 -8.50 3.15
CA LYS A 46 7.10 -9.46 3.17
C LYS A 46 5.99 -9.10 4.15
N ARG A 47 6.34 -8.53 5.31
CA ARG A 47 5.35 -8.26 6.37
C ARG A 47 4.62 -6.92 6.21
N ILE A 48 5.22 -5.96 5.54
CA ILE A 48 4.68 -4.59 5.45
C ILE A 48 4.29 -4.26 4.02
N THR A 49 5.25 -4.33 3.09
CA THR A 49 5.05 -3.82 1.73
C THR A 49 4.09 -4.71 0.91
N VAL A 50 4.26 -6.04 1.00
CA VAL A 50 3.40 -6.95 0.22
C VAL A 50 1.93 -6.87 0.65
N PRO A 51 1.57 -6.93 1.94
CA PRO A 51 0.18 -6.77 2.35
C PRO A 51 -0.41 -5.40 1.98
N ALA A 52 0.36 -4.32 2.10
CA ALA A 52 -0.10 -2.98 1.71
C ALA A 52 -0.45 -2.91 0.22
N ILE A 53 0.42 -3.46 -0.65
CA ILE A 53 0.18 -3.52 -2.10
C ILE A 53 -1.05 -4.38 -2.41
N VAL A 54 -1.22 -5.52 -1.73
CA VAL A 54 -2.38 -6.39 -1.94
C VAL A 54 -3.67 -5.67 -1.56
N THR A 55 -3.69 -4.99 -0.41
CA THR A 55 -4.87 -4.23 0.04
C THR A 55 -5.19 -3.08 -0.93
N ALA A 56 -4.18 -2.35 -1.42
CA ALA A 56 -4.36 -1.31 -2.42
C ALA A 56 -4.92 -1.87 -3.75
N ALA A 57 -4.38 -3.00 -4.22
CA ALA A 57 -4.85 -3.66 -5.43
C ALA A 57 -6.30 -4.18 -5.30
N GLU A 58 -6.70 -4.64 -4.12
CA GLU A 58 -8.09 -5.03 -3.84
C GLU A 58 -9.04 -3.83 -3.87
N MET A 59 -8.64 -2.70 -3.30
CA MET A 59 -9.42 -1.44 -3.38
C MET A 59 -9.56 -0.98 -4.83
N GLN A 60 -8.47 -0.98 -5.59
CA GLN A 60 -8.46 -0.61 -7.01
C GLN A 60 -9.40 -1.52 -7.83
N ARG A 61 -9.31 -2.84 -7.65
CA ARG A 61 -10.21 -3.78 -8.31
C ARG A 61 -11.68 -3.50 -7.97
N SER A 62 -12.00 -3.26 -6.69
CA SER A 62 -13.36 -2.94 -6.28
C SER A 62 -13.86 -1.63 -6.89
N ALA A 63 -12.99 -0.62 -7.08
CA ALA A 63 -13.32 0.63 -7.75
C ALA A 63 -13.63 0.41 -9.25
N TYR A 64 -12.87 -0.44 -9.94
CA TYR A 64 -13.15 -0.82 -11.32
C TYR A 64 -14.47 -1.60 -11.45
N ASP A 65 -14.73 -2.56 -10.56
CA ASP A 65 -15.98 -3.32 -10.54
C ASP A 65 -17.18 -2.41 -10.26
N MET A 66 -17.00 -1.41 -9.39
CA MET A 66 -18.01 -0.37 -9.14
C MET A 66 -18.28 0.48 -10.37
N ASN A 67 -17.24 0.92 -11.09
CA ASN A 67 -17.37 1.67 -12.35
C ASN A 67 -18.14 0.86 -13.41
N LEU A 68 -17.75 -0.39 -13.61
CA LEU A 68 -18.46 -1.29 -14.55
C LEU A 68 -19.92 -1.47 -14.15
N THR A 69 -20.20 -1.65 -12.86
CA THR A 69 -21.57 -1.80 -12.34
C THR A 69 -22.39 -0.53 -12.55
N LEU A 70 -21.77 0.65 -12.40
CA LEU A 70 -22.44 1.93 -12.69
C LEU A 70 -22.80 2.07 -14.17
N HIS A 71 -21.88 1.73 -15.08
CA HIS A 71 -22.16 1.77 -16.52
C HIS A 71 -23.31 0.82 -16.90
N LEU A 72 -23.31 -0.40 -16.36
CA LEU A 72 -24.41 -1.33 -16.55
C LEU A 72 -25.74 -0.80 -15.99
N PHE A 73 -25.72 -0.10 -14.87
CA PHE A 73 -26.89 0.56 -14.31
C PHE A 73 -27.45 1.64 -15.24
N LEU A 74 -26.56 2.47 -15.81
CA LEU A 74 -26.92 3.52 -16.75
C LEU A 74 -27.58 2.98 -18.03
N GLU A 75 -27.11 1.84 -18.53
CA GLU A 75 -27.66 1.17 -19.70
C GLU A 75 -29.02 0.48 -19.39
N GLN A 76 -29.21 0.02 -18.15
CA GLN A 76 -30.37 -0.77 -17.74
C GLN A 76 -31.49 0.02 -17.06
N VAL A 77 -31.38 1.34 -16.88
CA VAL A 77 -32.29 2.22 -16.11
C VAL A 77 -33.79 2.10 -16.52
N THR A 78 -34.13 1.37 -17.56
CA THR A 78 -35.51 1.18 -18.02
C THR A 78 -36.19 -0.08 -17.48
N LYS A 79 -35.52 -0.98 -16.73
CA LYS A 79 -36.13 -2.27 -16.32
C LYS A 79 -35.64 -2.77 -14.96
N THR A 80 -36.56 -3.26 -14.16
CA THR A 80 -36.60 -4.19 -12.99
C THR A 80 -35.31 -4.61 -12.27
N GLY A 81 -34.14 -4.02 -12.52
CA GLY A 81 -32.85 -4.41 -11.92
C GLY A 81 -32.16 -3.30 -11.12
N ALA A 82 -32.79 -2.14 -10.99
CA ALA A 82 -32.17 -0.97 -10.37
C ALA A 82 -31.81 -1.18 -8.89
N GLU A 83 -32.67 -1.84 -8.14
CA GLU A 83 -32.42 -2.13 -6.71
C GLU A 83 -31.25 -3.10 -6.49
N ASP A 84 -31.15 -4.17 -7.28
CA ASP A 84 -30.05 -5.14 -7.20
C ASP A 84 -28.71 -4.48 -7.57
N THR A 85 -28.73 -3.62 -8.59
CA THR A 85 -27.52 -2.91 -9.03
C THR A 85 -27.06 -1.86 -8.00
N LEU A 86 -28.00 -1.13 -7.39
CA LEU A 86 -27.70 -0.20 -6.29
C LEU A 86 -27.19 -0.94 -5.05
N ALA A 87 -27.74 -2.10 -4.73
CA ALA A 87 -27.24 -2.95 -3.66
C ALA A 87 -25.78 -3.39 -3.91
N ARG A 88 -25.44 -3.75 -5.15
CA ARG A 88 -24.05 -4.09 -5.54
C ARG A 88 -23.12 -2.88 -5.42
N LEU A 89 -23.54 -1.70 -5.88
CA LEU A 89 -22.76 -0.47 -5.75
C LEU A 89 -22.48 -0.14 -4.27
N THR A 90 -23.48 -0.28 -3.42
CA THR A 90 -23.32 -0.10 -1.96
C THR A 90 -22.34 -1.12 -1.40
N MET A 91 -22.45 -2.40 -1.79
CA MET A 91 -21.53 -3.45 -1.35
C MET A 91 -20.08 -3.16 -1.76
N HIS A 92 -19.84 -2.70 -2.98
CA HIS A 92 -18.49 -2.32 -3.43
C HIS A 92 -17.96 -1.11 -2.64
N THR A 93 -18.79 -0.09 -2.42
CA THR A 93 -18.42 1.09 -1.62
C THR A 93 -18.02 0.70 -0.19
N ASP A 94 -18.78 -0.18 0.44
CA ASP A 94 -18.50 -0.67 1.80
C ASP A 94 -17.26 -1.57 1.83
N GLY A 95 -17.03 -2.38 0.81
CA GLY A 95 -15.81 -3.17 0.66
C GLY A 95 -14.56 -2.31 0.58
N ILE A 96 -14.57 -1.27 -0.25
CA ILE A 96 -13.45 -0.31 -0.34
C ILE A 96 -13.24 0.39 1.01
N ARG A 97 -14.31 0.81 1.69
CA ARG A 97 -14.22 1.46 3.00
C ARG A 97 -13.58 0.54 4.04
N GLN A 98 -13.95 -0.73 4.09
CA GLN A 98 -13.34 -1.70 5.01
C GLN A 98 -11.85 -1.91 4.71
N SER A 99 -11.49 -2.04 3.43
CA SER A 99 -10.10 -2.16 3.02
C SER A 99 -9.29 -0.89 3.35
N LEU A 100 -9.87 0.29 3.19
CA LEU A 100 -9.24 1.57 3.56
C LEU A 100 -9.02 1.69 5.08
N GLN A 101 -9.97 1.25 5.89
CA GLN A 101 -9.81 1.20 7.35
C GLN A 101 -8.71 0.22 7.77
N LEU A 102 -8.65 -0.96 7.12
CA LEU A 102 -7.59 -1.92 7.35
C LEU A 102 -6.23 -1.33 6.98
N TYR A 103 -6.13 -0.69 5.81
CA TYR A 103 -4.92 -0.01 5.37
C TYR A 103 -4.47 1.06 6.39
N ARG A 104 -5.36 1.95 6.80
CA ARG A 104 -5.07 2.99 7.81
C ARG A 104 -4.56 2.42 9.13
N SER A 105 -5.12 1.32 9.58
CA SER A 105 -4.78 0.74 10.89
C SER A 105 -3.50 -0.10 10.87
N THR A 106 -3.12 -0.65 9.72
CA THR A 106 -2.04 -1.65 9.64
C THR A 106 -0.88 -1.25 8.74
N HIS A 107 -1.11 -0.44 7.72
CA HIS A 107 -0.14 -0.17 6.66
C HIS A 107 0.21 1.30 6.46
N ALA A 108 -0.65 2.23 6.89
CA ALA A 108 -0.37 3.65 6.74
C ALA A 108 0.94 4.04 7.45
N ALA A 109 1.74 4.89 6.79
CA ALA A 109 3.08 5.24 7.24
C ALA A 109 3.10 5.81 8.66
N ARG A 110 2.11 6.63 9.03
CA ARG A 110 2.03 7.21 10.38
C ARG A 110 1.61 6.24 11.47
N THR A 111 0.84 5.21 11.13
CA THR A 111 0.41 4.20 12.10
C THR A 111 1.43 3.08 12.26
N HIS A 112 2.29 2.88 11.27
CA HIS A 112 3.30 1.83 11.30
C HIS A 112 4.65 2.38 11.77
N PRO A 113 5.08 2.10 13.02
CA PRO A 113 6.26 2.74 13.62
C PRO A 113 7.55 2.51 12.85
N ILE A 114 7.68 1.38 12.16
CA ILE A 114 8.86 1.08 11.33
C ILE A 114 8.90 1.95 10.08
N LEU A 115 7.75 2.14 9.40
CA LEU A 115 7.68 3.01 8.22
C LEU A 115 7.92 4.46 8.60
N LEU A 116 7.27 4.94 9.65
CA LEU A 116 7.46 6.29 10.15
C LEU A 116 8.94 6.56 10.50
N GLY A 117 9.59 5.63 11.22
CA GLY A 117 11.01 5.75 11.54
C GLY A 117 11.92 5.75 10.31
N MET A 118 11.57 5.00 9.25
CA MET A 118 12.32 5.02 7.98
C MET A 118 12.15 6.35 7.24
N LEU A 119 10.94 6.90 7.19
CA LEU A 119 10.66 8.17 6.53
C LEU A 119 11.36 9.33 7.27
N ASP A 120 11.32 9.33 8.60
CA ASP A 120 12.02 10.31 9.45
C ASP A 120 13.53 10.24 9.25
N GLN A 121 14.12 9.04 9.26
CA GLN A 121 15.55 8.83 9.03
C GLN A 121 16.02 9.34 7.65
N HIS A 122 15.15 9.30 6.63
CA HIS A 122 15.45 9.77 5.28
C HIS A 122 14.92 11.18 5.01
N GLN A 123 14.39 11.87 6.01
CA GLN A 123 13.78 13.19 5.87
C GLN A 123 12.67 13.25 4.80
N ARG A 124 11.88 12.18 4.68
CA ARG A 124 10.81 12.01 3.70
C ARG A 124 9.43 11.95 4.33
N LEU A 125 9.20 12.73 5.39
CA LEU A 125 7.89 12.82 6.06
C LEU A 125 6.81 13.42 5.13
N ASP A 126 7.23 14.14 4.10
CA ASP A 126 6.38 14.60 3.01
C ASP A 126 5.58 13.48 2.33
N LEU A 127 6.15 12.27 2.25
CA LEU A 127 5.45 11.10 1.71
C LEU A 127 4.30 10.63 2.62
N ALA A 128 4.50 10.68 3.94
CA ALA A 128 3.42 10.37 4.87
C ALA A 128 2.28 11.39 4.79
N ASP A 129 2.60 12.68 4.56
CA ASP A 129 1.60 13.73 4.38
C ASP A 129 0.84 13.59 3.04
N GLN A 130 1.50 13.10 2.00
CA GLN A 130 0.87 12.79 0.72
C GLN A 130 -0.07 11.60 0.84
N GLU A 131 0.37 10.52 1.50
CA GLU A 131 -0.43 9.35 1.79
C GLU A 131 -1.69 9.70 2.60
N ASP A 132 -1.55 10.48 3.68
CA ASP A 132 -2.67 10.91 4.51
C ASP A 132 -3.70 11.71 3.71
N ARG A 133 -3.24 12.58 2.78
CA ARG A 133 -4.13 13.33 1.88
C ARG A 133 -4.86 12.42 0.92
N ALA A 134 -4.17 11.51 0.24
CA ALA A 134 -4.79 10.57 -0.68
C ALA A 134 -5.84 9.70 0.03
N VAL A 135 -5.52 9.19 1.21
CA VAL A 135 -6.44 8.40 2.04
C VAL A 135 -7.66 9.22 2.47
N ALA A 136 -7.49 10.52 2.79
CA ALA A 136 -8.61 11.40 3.14
C ALA A 136 -9.50 11.71 1.93
N GLU A 137 -8.93 11.91 0.75
CA GLU A 137 -9.69 12.13 -0.49
C GLU A 137 -10.50 10.90 -0.90
N ILE A 138 -9.92 9.70 -0.77
CA ILE A 138 -10.63 8.43 -0.98
C ILE A 138 -11.82 8.30 -0.03
N ASP A 139 -11.62 8.56 1.27
CA ASP A 139 -12.68 8.47 2.28
C ASP A 139 -13.81 9.46 2.00
N HIS A 140 -13.48 10.69 1.62
CA HIS A 140 -14.46 11.70 1.22
C HIS A 140 -15.26 11.27 0.00
N ALA A 141 -14.61 10.76 -1.05
CA ALA A 141 -15.28 10.25 -2.24
C ALA A 141 -16.23 9.08 -1.92
N LEU A 142 -15.83 8.15 -1.05
CA LEU A 142 -16.67 7.05 -0.60
C LEU A 142 -17.89 7.51 0.20
N GLN A 143 -17.74 8.57 1.03
CA GLN A 143 -18.87 9.15 1.77
C GLN A 143 -19.87 9.81 0.82
N GLU A 144 -19.40 10.57 -0.18
CA GLU A 144 -20.26 11.17 -1.18
C GLU A 144 -20.99 10.11 -2.02
N LEU A 145 -20.29 9.07 -2.48
CA LEU A 145 -20.89 7.96 -3.22
C LEU A 145 -21.98 7.26 -2.41
N ASN A 146 -21.73 6.98 -1.14
CA ASN A 146 -22.73 6.37 -0.27
C ASN A 146 -23.98 7.26 -0.10
N GLY A 147 -23.79 8.58 -0.02
CA GLY A 147 -24.88 9.55 -0.02
C GLY A 147 -25.70 9.52 -1.30
N LEU A 148 -25.03 9.42 -2.46
CA LEU A 148 -25.70 9.32 -3.76
C LEU A 148 -26.52 8.02 -3.91
N TRP A 149 -25.95 6.87 -3.49
CA TRP A 149 -26.66 5.60 -3.51
C TRP A 149 -27.87 5.60 -2.60
N SER A 150 -27.72 6.14 -1.39
CA SER A 150 -28.83 6.27 -0.44
C SER A 150 -29.95 7.17 -0.96
N ALA A 151 -29.61 8.29 -1.59
CA ALA A 151 -30.58 9.19 -2.21
C ALA A 151 -31.30 8.54 -3.42
N ALA A 152 -30.56 7.77 -4.23
CA ALA A 152 -31.14 7.04 -5.39
C ALA A 152 -32.10 5.95 -4.93
N LEU A 153 -31.81 5.26 -3.83
CA LEU A 153 -32.72 4.26 -3.23
C LEU A 153 -33.98 4.90 -2.66
N ALA A 154 -33.87 6.12 -2.08
CA ALA A 154 -35.02 6.81 -1.48
C ALA A 154 -35.95 7.42 -2.53
N GLN A 155 -35.49 7.74 -3.76
CA GLN A 155 -36.26 8.38 -4.83
C GLN A 155 -36.00 7.72 -6.20
N PRO A 156 -36.51 6.52 -6.44
CA PRO A 156 -36.25 5.79 -7.69
C PRO A 156 -36.78 6.45 -8.95
N GLN A 157 -37.62 7.49 -8.87
CA GLN A 157 -38.22 8.17 -10.03
C GLN A 157 -37.59 9.51 -10.42
N ALA A 158 -36.57 10.02 -9.68
CA ALA A 158 -36.00 11.35 -9.91
C ALA A 158 -34.81 11.41 -10.89
N THR A 159 -34.53 10.33 -11.62
CA THR A 159 -33.27 10.15 -12.38
C THR A 159 -33.29 10.76 -13.80
N THR A 160 -34.24 11.63 -14.15
CA THR A 160 -34.38 12.14 -15.55
C THR A 160 -33.88 13.57 -15.79
N THR A 161 -33.16 14.22 -14.86
CA THR A 161 -32.57 15.55 -15.08
C THR A 161 -31.10 15.47 -15.49
N PRO A 162 -30.58 16.37 -16.38
CA PRO A 162 -29.23 16.31 -16.94
C PRO A 162 -28.06 16.58 -15.95
N GLN A 163 -28.34 16.88 -14.71
CA GLN A 163 -27.37 16.81 -13.57
C GLN A 163 -27.72 15.60 -12.71
N SER A 164 -27.87 14.44 -13.34
CA SER A 164 -28.28 13.23 -12.65
C SER A 164 -27.23 12.81 -11.61
N PRO A 165 -27.64 12.20 -10.49
CA PRO A 165 -26.74 11.60 -9.50
C PRO A 165 -25.66 10.71 -10.13
N THR A 166 -25.95 10.13 -11.27
CA THR A 166 -25.10 9.26 -12.07
C THR A 166 -23.86 9.97 -12.65
N THR A 167 -24.02 11.19 -13.21
CA THR A 167 -22.89 11.98 -13.74
C THR A 167 -21.93 12.38 -12.62
N ARG A 168 -22.46 12.69 -11.44
CA ARG A 168 -21.65 13.00 -10.26
C ARG A 168 -20.96 11.75 -9.71
N ALA A 169 -21.65 10.61 -9.70
CA ALA A 169 -21.09 9.34 -9.28
C ALA A 169 -19.95 8.89 -10.20
N ASP A 170 -20.10 9.02 -11.52
CA ASP A 170 -19.06 8.71 -12.49
C ASP A 170 -17.81 9.55 -12.26
N ALA A 171 -17.95 10.86 -12.04
CA ALA A 171 -16.83 11.73 -11.71
C ALA A 171 -16.15 11.35 -10.39
N LEU A 172 -16.90 10.96 -9.37
CA LEU A 172 -16.35 10.53 -8.08
C LEU A 172 -15.61 9.18 -8.19
N ILE A 173 -16.14 8.24 -8.97
CA ILE A 173 -15.49 6.95 -9.21
C ILE A 173 -14.21 7.15 -10.02
N ALA A 174 -14.20 8.02 -11.02
CA ALA A 174 -13.00 8.36 -11.78
C ALA A 174 -11.92 8.97 -10.88
N ASN A 175 -12.30 9.88 -9.99
CA ASN A 175 -11.38 10.47 -9.00
C ASN A 175 -10.86 9.42 -8.01
N LEU A 176 -11.73 8.54 -7.52
CA LEU A 176 -11.35 7.44 -6.64
C LEU A 176 -10.32 6.53 -7.31
N THR A 177 -10.57 6.13 -8.56
CA THR A 177 -9.65 5.28 -9.32
C THR A 177 -8.31 5.97 -9.51
N HIS A 178 -8.30 7.26 -9.85
CA HIS A 178 -7.07 8.04 -10.01
C HIS A 178 -6.24 8.09 -8.72
N ASN A 179 -6.89 8.30 -7.57
CA ASN A 179 -6.20 8.34 -6.27
C ASN A 179 -5.70 6.96 -5.80
N LEU A 180 -6.27 5.87 -6.30
CA LEU A 180 -5.79 4.51 -6.03
C LEU A 180 -4.63 4.09 -6.94
N ASP A 181 -4.43 4.79 -8.07
CA ASP A 181 -3.33 4.54 -9.02
C ASP A 181 -2.02 5.26 -8.64
N GLN A 182 -2.04 6.18 -7.66
CA GLN A 182 -0.87 6.91 -7.16
C GLN A 182 -0.18 6.19 -6.00
#